data_621af5b05a9caff8e365fbd5cbf5c7c9
#
_entry.id   621af5b05a9caff8e365fbd5cbf5c7c9
#
_cell.length_a   1.000
_cell.length_b   1.000
_cell.length_c   1.000
_cell.angle_alpha   90.00
_cell.angle_beta   90.00
_cell.angle_gamma   90.00
#
_symmetry.space_group_name_H-M   'P 1'
#
loop_
_entity.id
_entity.type
_entity.pdbx_description
1 polymer ?
#
loop_
_entity_poly.entity_id
_entity_poly.type
_entity_poly.pdbx_seq_one_letter_code
_entity_poly.pdbx_strand_id
1 'polypeptide(L)'
;MNPRNELASIWMKRGIALLEENTVSSLKQAIGCFDKAIELRSALPLDANHRFRYGLAAGWMNRGDALTRLGSQEHCREALRSYDEALKYLSLLPLDEDPLFLKRMVIAWLNRGVTLLAQGSDLSEAERSLKQSIALLEHAQAVAIIERSQLLGCAWMNMANTLLRCQPPRLIESRECARAALKQLAEVEIVDAVSAEAGLKARHVLCQVIVRLAVERRQDDSFIKDLLIEAMDAVDDGLKLAREWELRNVTRFRALAGQLFSFGVRAYQMCQPQFLVEFISESVDPQVSPGANVTGKMYLEALGALWRELRESQRNGFARLTRRHWMEKLGELSAVEGRLHELMKEARAHHLHEMPP
;
A
#
# COMPACT_ATOMS: atom_id res chain seq x y z
N MET A 1 -14.75 39.01 4.20
CA MET A 1 -14.60 37.69 3.52
C MET A 1 -15.11 37.79 2.09
N ASN A 2 -14.55 36.99 1.14
CA ASN A 2 -14.99 37.05 -0.25
C ASN A 2 -16.12 36.02 -0.47
N PRO A 3 -17.35 36.43 -0.86
CA PRO A 3 -18.50 35.52 -1.00
C PRO A 3 -18.26 34.36 -1.99
N ARG A 4 -17.49 34.59 -3.06
CA ARG A 4 -17.12 33.56 -4.02
C ARG A 4 -16.24 32.48 -3.37
N ASN A 5 -15.29 32.87 -2.51
CA ASN A 5 -14.45 31.92 -1.81
C ASN A 5 -15.22 31.11 -0.76
N GLU A 6 -16.23 31.73 -0.12
CA GLU A 6 -17.12 31.02 0.82
C GLU A 6 -17.95 29.98 0.08
N LEU A 7 -18.54 30.33 -1.05
CA LEU A 7 -19.31 29.40 -1.89
C LEU A 7 -18.39 28.26 -2.41
N ALA A 8 -17.19 28.59 -2.87
CA ALA A 8 -16.21 27.59 -3.27
C ALA A 8 -15.87 26.61 -2.12
N SER A 9 -15.77 27.12 -0.89
CA SER A 9 -15.49 26.28 0.30
C SER A 9 -16.66 25.34 0.62
N ILE A 10 -17.90 25.72 0.36
CA ILE A 10 -19.07 24.85 0.48
C ILE A 10 -19.00 23.71 -0.54
N TRP A 11 -18.68 24.02 -1.79
CA TRP A 11 -18.49 23.01 -2.83
C TRP A 11 -17.34 22.06 -2.51
N MET A 12 -16.21 22.57 -2.00
CA MET A 12 -15.10 21.75 -1.54
C MET A 12 -15.51 20.76 -0.45
N LYS A 13 -16.21 21.23 0.60
CA LYS A 13 -16.69 20.37 1.69
C LYS A 13 -17.63 19.28 1.20
N ARG A 14 -18.57 19.64 0.31
CA ARG A 14 -19.47 18.65 -0.30
C ARG A 14 -18.71 17.63 -1.13
N GLY A 15 -17.76 18.07 -1.95
CA GLY A 15 -16.93 17.18 -2.76
C GLY A 15 -16.11 16.21 -1.91
N ILE A 16 -15.54 16.69 -0.79
CA ILE A 16 -14.78 15.83 0.16
C ILE A 16 -15.70 14.78 0.79
N ALA A 17 -16.89 15.15 1.25
CA ALA A 17 -17.84 14.19 1.81
C ALA A 17 -18.21 13.08 0.80
N LEU A 18 -18.47 13.47 -0.46
CA LEU A 18 -18.73 12.50 -1.55
C LEU A 18 -17.51 11.61 -1.87
N LEU A 19 -16.30 12.16 -1.73
CA LEU A 19 -15.06 11.41 -1.92
C LEU A 19 -14.90 10.31 -0.85
N GLU A 20 -15.35 10.57 0.38
CA GLU A 20 -15.31 9.60 1.49
C GLU A 20 -16.25 8.41 1.28
N GLU A 21 -17.41 8.62 0.62
CA GLU A 21 -18.33 7.54 0.26
C GLU A 21 -17.69 6.52 -0.73
N ASN A 22 -16.76 6.97 -1.55
CA ASN A 22 -15.92 6.16 -2.45
C ASN A 22 -16.69 5.20 -3.38
N THR A 23 -17.87 5.57 -3.82
CA THR A 23 -18.62 4.87 -4.89
C THR A 23 -18.39 5.54 -6.24
N VAL A 24 -18.56 4.81 -7.34
CA VAL A 24 -18.45 5.39 -8.69
C VAL A 24 -19.37 6.60 -8.87
N SER A 25 -20.57 6.54 -8.33
CA SER A 25 -21.55 7.64 -8.40
C SER A 25 -21.10 8.86 -7.59
N SER A 26 -20.70 8.64 -6.33
CA SER A 26 -20.25 9.73 -5.45
C SER A 26 -18.95 10.36 -5.94
N LEU A 27 -18.01 9.57 -6.49
CA LEU A 27 -16.78 10.08 -7.08
C LEU A 27 -17.04 11.01 -8.28
N LYS A 28 -17.98 10.64 -9.17
CA LYS A 28 -18.39 11.52 -10.29
C LYS A 28 -19.04 12.82 -9.80
N GLN A 29 -19.88 12.75 -8.77
CA GLN A 29 -20.48 13.94 -8.15
C GLN A 29 -19.41 14.80 -7.44
N ALA A 30 -18.42 14.18 -6.78
CA ALA A 30 -17.31 14.87 -6.15
C ALA A 30 -16.51 15.70 -7.17
N ILE A 31 -16.20 15.12 -8.34
CA ILE A 31 -15.53 15.83 -9.44
C ILE A 31 -16.33 17.08 -9.82
N GLY A 32 -17.65 16.97 -10.04
CA GLY A 32 -18.49 18.14 -10.34
C GLY A 32 -18.48 19.21 -9.24
N CYS A 33 -18.40 18.82 -7.97
CA CYS A 33 -18.26 19.76 -6.86
C CYS A 33 -16.87 20.45 -6.89
N PHE A 34 -15.81 19.73 -7.17
CA PHE A 34 -14.46 20.31 -7.28
C PHE A 34 -14.34 21.22 -8.49
N ASP A 35 -14.95 20.88 -9.64
CA ASP A 35 -15.00 21.74 -10.82
C ASP A 35 -15.67 23.09 -10.51
N LYS A 36 -16.79 23.10 -9.77
CA LYS A 36 -17.43 24.33 -9.31
C LYS A 36 -16.56 25.14 -8.35
N ALA A 37 -15.87 24.49 -7.44
CA ALA A 37 -14.94 25.16 -6.52
C ALA A 37 -13.76 25.79 -7.28
N ILE A 38 -13.20 25.08 -8.26
CA ILE A 38 -12.12 25.55 -9.13
C ILE A 38 -12.59 26.77 -9.94
N GLU A 39 -13.75 26.69 -10.60
CA GLU A 39 -14.34 27.79 -11.37
C GLU A 39 -14.46 29.08 -10.52
N LEU A 40 -15.03 28.95 -9.32
CA LEU A 40 -15.21 30.09 -8.40
C LEU A 40 -13.88 30.69 -7.92
N ARG A 41 -12.89 29.85 -7.61
CA ARG A 41 -11.58 30.30 -7.12
C ARG A 41 -10.67 30.82 -8.21
N SER A 42 -10.80 30.33 -9.44
CA SER A 42 -10.05 30.86 -10.59
C SER A 42 -10.38 32.32 -10.89
N ALA A 43 -11.59 32.77 -10.53
CA ALA A 43 -12.04 34.16 -10.69
C ALA A 43 -11.64 35.09 -9.52
N LEU A 44 -10.86 34.58 -8.54
CA LEU A 44 -10.37 35.39 -7.41
C LEU A 44 -9.05 36.07 -7.78
N PRO A 45 -8.67 37.17 -7.12
CA PRO A 45 -7.36 37.81 -7.28
C PRO A 45 -6.29 36.97 -6.60
N LEU A 46 -5.78 35.97 -7.31
CA LEU A 46 -4.85 34.97 -6.78
C LEU A 46 -3.51 35.56 -6.29
N ASP A 47 -3.08 36.69 -6.90
CA ASP A 47 -1.84 37.36 -6.52
C ASP A 47 -1.98 38.21 -5.25
N ALA A 48 -3.20 38.59 -4.92
CA ALA A 48 -3.46 39.41 -3.73
C ALA A 48 -3.50 38.58 -2.42
N ASN A 49 -3.68 37.26 -2.51
CA ASN A 49 -3.78 36.42 -1.32
C ASN A 49 -3.35 34.97 -1.61
N HIS A 50 -2.26 34.53 -1.01
CA HIS A 50 -1.70 33.17 -1.09
C HIS A 50 -2.74 32.10 -0.72
N ARG A 51 -3.69 32.39 0.20
CA ARG A 51 -4.75 31.45 0.58
C ARG A 51 -5.75 31.18 -0.56
N PHE A 52 -5.97 32.13 -1.46
CA PHE A 52 -6.82 31.89 -2.64
C PHE A 52 -6.13 30.93 -3.61
N ARG A 53 -4.83 31.15 -3.87
CA ARG A 53 -4.01 30.28 -4.70
C ARG A 53 -3.90 28.87 -4.11
N TYR A 54 -3.63 28.76 -2.81
CA TYR A 54 -3.64 27.49 -2.07
C TYR A 54 -4.99 26.77 -2.16
N GLY A 55 -6.10 27.51 -1.99
CA GLY A 55 -7.44 26.96 -2.10
C GLY A 55 -7.74 26.43 -3.51
N LEU A 56 -7.29 27.14 -4.56
CA LEU A 56 -7.45 26.71 -5.95
C LEU A 56 -6.65 25.41 -6.21
N ALA A 57 -5.40 25.37 -5.77
CA ALA A 57 -4.57 24.16 -5.87
C ALA A 57 -5.21 22.97 -5.14
N ALA A 58 -5.80 23.18 -3.96
CA ALA A 58 -6.53 22.15 -3.24
C ALA A 58 -7.74 21.61 -4.02
N GLY A 59 -8.45 22.45 -4.76
CA GLY A 59 -9.53 22.04 -5.66
C GLY A 59 -9.01 21.08 -6.74
N TRP A 60 -7.94 21.46 -7.41
CA TRP A 60 -7.30 20.63 -8.42
C TRP A 60 -6.80 19.30 -7.86
N MET A 61 -6.17 19.30 -6.69
CA MET A 61 -5.70 18.06 -6.03
C MET A 61 -6.83 17.10 -5.72
N ASN A 62 -7.92 17.59 -5.13
CA ASN A 62 -9.07 16.74 -4.77
C ASN A 62 -9.79 16.21 -6.02
N ARG A 63 -9.85 17.01 -7.10
CA ARG A 63 -10.31 16.53 -8.40
C ARG A 63 -9.44 15.38 -8.92
N GLY A 64 -8.13 15.54 -8.86
CA GLY A 64 -7.16 14.50 -9.22
C GLY A 64 -7.34 13.23 -8.41
N ASP A 65 -7.56 13.34 -7.10
CA ASP A 65 -7.78 12.17 -6.22
C ASP A 65 -9.07 11.42 -6.60
N ALA A 66 -10.19 12.13 -6.82
CA ALA A 66 -11.43 11.52 -7.26
C ALA A 66 -11.28 10.78 -8.59
N LEU A 67 -10.58 11.37 -9.56
CA LEU A 67 -10.28 10.76 -10.86
C LEU A 67 -9.37 9.53 -10.73
N THR A 68 -8.33 9.59 -9.89
CA THR A 68 -7.45 8.46 -9.63
C THR A 68 -8.23 7.27 -9.06
N ARG A 69 -9.18 7.51 -8.15
CA ARG A 69 -10.02 6.46 -7.56
C ARG A 69 -11.00 5.84 -8.56
N LEU A 70 -11.44 6.57 -9.58
CA LEU A 70 -12.22 6.00 -10.68
C LEU A 70 -11.41 5.03 -11.56
N GLY A 71 -10.10 5.20 -11.65
CA GLY A 71 -9.12 4.21 -12.07
C GLY A 71 -9.08 3.86 -13.57
N SER A 72 -9.95 4.42 -14.44
CA SER A 72 -9.80 4.18 -15.88
C SER A 72 -8.58 4.92 -16.45
N GLN A 73 -8.05 4.44 -17.56
CA GLN A 73 -6.89 5.07 -18.20
C GLN A 73 -7.13 6.54 -18.57
N GLU A 74 -8.35 6.89 -18.98
CA GLU A 74 -8.75 8.27 -19.25
C GLU A 74 -8.81 9.11 -17.98
N HIS A 75 -9.45 8.59 -16.93
CA HIS A 75 -9.50 9.26 -15.63
C HIS A 75 -8.10 9.48 -15.04
N CYS A 76 -7.19 8.51 -15.17
CA CYS A 76 -5.81 8.69 -14.72
C CYS A 76 -5.09 9.82 -15.50
N ARG A 77 -5.30 9.93 -16.81
CA ARG A 77 -4.75 11.05 -17.60
C ARG A 77 -5.30 12.41 -17.16
N GLU A 78 -6.58 12.49 -16.88
CA GLU A 78 -7.20 13.72 -16.34
C GLU A 78 -6.73 14.02 -14.91
N ALA A 79 -6.52 13.00 -14.08
CA ALA A 79 -5.95 13.14 -12.73
C ALA A 79 -4.56 13.77 -12.79
N LEU A 80 -3.70 13.27 -13.68
CA LEU A 80 -2.35 13.84 -13.88
C LEU A 80 -2.40 15.31 -14.28
N ARG A 81 -3.28 15.71 -15.22
CA ARG A 81 -3.49 17.11 -15.57
C ARG A 81 -3.93 17.94 -14.36
N SER A 82 -4.80 17.37 -13.52
CA SER A 82 -5.27 18.05 -12.30
C SER A 82 -4.12 18.25 -11.30
N TYR A 83 -3.25 17.26 -11.11
CA TYR A 83 -2.07 17.42 -10.25
C TYR A 83 -1.05 18.40 -10.84
N ASP A 84 -0.85 18.42 -12.17
CA ASP A 84 0.04 19.38 -12.83
C ASP A 84 -0.46 20.82 -12.64
N GLU A 85 -1.78 21.08 -12.77
CA GLU A 85 -2.36 22.39 -12.46
C GLU A 85 -2.21 22.73 -10.96
N ALA A 86 -2.44 21.79 -10.06
CA ALA A 86 -2.22 22.01 -8.64
C ALA A 86 -0.76 22.40 -8.33
N LEU A 87 0.21 21.66 -8.87
CA LEU A 87 1.65 21.92 -8.70
C LEU A 87 2.05 23.29 -9.26
N LYS A 88 1.51 23.70 -10.40
CA LYS A 88 1.72 25.02 -10.97
C LYS A 88 1.31 26.15 -10.01
N TYR A 89 0.15 26.05 -9.36
CA TYR A 89 -0.29 27.06 -8.38
C TYR A 89 0.50 26.97 -7.07
N LEU A 90 0.88 25.77 -6.62
CA LEU A 90 1.66 25.57 -5.41
C LEU A 90 3.09 26.08 -5.53
N SER A 91 3.71 25.98 -6.73
CA SER A 91 5.07 26.48 -6.96
C SER A 91 5.19 28.00 -6.85
N LEU A 92 4.06 28.73 -6.89
CA LEU A 92 4.00 30.18 -6.73
C LEU A 92 3.74 30.59 -5.27
N LEU A 93 3.71 29.65 -4.32
CA LEU A 93 3.52 29.93 -2.90
C LEU A 93 4.87 29.96 -2.17
N PRO A 94 5.02 30.81 -1.16
CA PRO A 94 6.21 30.82 -0.30
C PRO A 94 6.17 29.60 0.64
N LEU A 95 6.82 28.50 0.23
CA LEU A 95 6.74 27.20 0.90
C LEU A 95 7.36 27.19 2.31
N ASP A 96 8.24 28.12 2.59
CA ASP A 96 8.94 28.33 3.86
C ASP A 96 8.14 29.16 4.87
N GLU A 97 7.15 29.95 4.42
CA GLU A 97 6.33 30.78 5.29
C GLU A 97 5.20 29.99 5.99
N ASP A 98 4.62 28.97 5.35
CA ASP A 98 3.53 28.19 5.89
C ASP A 98 3.74 26.68 5.62
N PRO A 99 3.93 25.86 6.66
CA PRO A 99 4.07 24.39 6.51
C PRO A 99 2.95 23.72 5.73
N LEU A 100 1.74 24.32 5.71
CA LEU A 100 0.61 23.80 4.93
C LEU A 100 0.86 23.89 3.42
N PHE A 101 1.59 24.90 2.94
CA PHE A 101 1.92 25.04 1.52
C PHE A 101 2.89 23.95 1.09
N LEU A 102 3.96 23.77 1.86
CA LEU A 102 4.94 22.71 1.62
C LEU A 102 4.30 21.32 1.67
N LYS A 103 3.52 21.05 2.71
CA LYS A 103 2.79 19.78 2.83
C LYS A 103 1.90 19.50 1.62
N ARG A 104 1.15 20.51 1.15
CA ARG A 104 0.27 20.36 -0.02
C ARG A 104 1.06 20.03 -1.27
N MET A 105 2.20 20.67 -1.47
CA MET A 105 3.10 20.38 -2.60
C MET A 105 3.64 18.95 -2.54
N VAL A 106 4.08 18.51 -1.39
CA VAL A 106 4.53 17.12 -1.14
C VAL A 106 3.45 16.10 -1.52
N ILE A 107 2.22 16.32 -1.03
CA ILE A 107 1.09 15.42 -1.32
C ILE A 107 0.73 15.45 -2.82
N ALA A 108 0.81 16.61 -3.48
CA ALA A 108 0.55 16.70 -4.91
C ALA A 108 1.57 15.87 -5.72
N TRP A 109 2.86 15.96 -5.41
CA TRP A 109 3.90 15.15 -6.03
C TRP A 109 3.73 13.67 -5.73
N LEU A 110 3.42 13.31 -4.48
CA LEU A 110 3.17 11.93 -4.07
C LEU A 110 2.00 11.32 -4.85
N ASN A 111 0.84 12.01 -4.88
CA ASN A 111 -0.37 11.52 -5.55
C ASN A 111 -0.17 11.43 -7.08
N ARG A 112 0.56 12.38 -7.68
CA ARG A 112 0.97 12.30 -9.09
C ARG A 112 1.79 11.03 -9.35
N GLY A 113 2.80 10.77 -8.53
CA GLY A 113 3.64 9.57 -8.62
C GLY A 113 2.84 8.27 -8.46
N VAL A 114 1.92 8.21 -7.49
CA VAL A 114 1.02 7.07 -7.27
C VAL A 114 0.10 6.84 -8.47
N THR A 115 -0.43 7.90 -9.08
CA THR A 115 -1.30 7.80 -10.26
C THR A 115 -0.53 7.26 -11.47
N LEU A 116 0.70 7.74 -11.70
CA LEU A 116 1.59 7.24 -12.76
C LEU A 116 1.95 5.76 -12.53
N LEU A 117 2.24 5.38 -11.29
CA LEU A 117 2.50 4.00 -10.90
C LEU A 117 1.29 3.09 -11.13
N ALA A 118 0.09 3.55 -10.80
CA ALA A 118 -1.16 2.82 -11.03
C ALA A 118 -1.44 2.63 -12.53
N GLN A 119 -1.19 3.65 -13.35
CA GLN A 119 -1.32 3.59 -14.79
C GLN A 119 -0.28 2.65 -15.43
N GLY A 120 0.92 2.59 -14.87
CA GLY A 120 2.00 1.69 -15.32
C GLY A 120 2.65 2.06 -16.65
N SER A 121 2.31 3.20 -17.24
CA SER A 121 2.78 3.62 -18.57
C SER A 121 4.10 4.38 -18.54
N ASP A 122 4.38 5.11 -17.47
CA ASP A 122 5.60 5.92 -17.34
C ASP A 122 6.15 5.85 -15.90
N LEU A 123 6.90 4.78 -15.65
CA LEU A 123 7.53 4.57 -14.36
C LEU A 123 8.67 5.55 -14.08
N SER A 124 9.29 6.14 -15.12
CA SER A 124 10.34 7.15 -14.97
C SER A 124 9.77 8.47 -14.45
N GLU A 125 8.59 8.87 -14.93
CA GLU A 125 7.86 10.02 -14.40
C GLU A 125 7.33 9.76 -12.99
N ALA A 126 6.89 8.53 -12.70
CA ALA A 126 6.49 8.13 -11.35
C ALA A 126 7.66 8.27 -10.38
N GLU A 127 8.83 7.73 -10.74
CA GLU A 127 10.06 7.85 -9.95
C GLU A 127 10.45 9.32 -9.72
N ARG A 128 10.39 10.16 -10.76
CA ARG A 128 10.69 11.59 -10.66
C ARG A 128 9.75 12.30 -9.70
N SER A 129 8.46 12.06 -9.81
CA SER A 129 7.45 12.65 -8.92
C SER A 129 7.66 12.25 -7.46
N LEU A 130 7.94 10.96 -7.20
CA LEU A 130 8.20 10.47 -5.85
C LEU A 130 9.50 11.04 -5.28
N LYS A 131 10.56 11.17 -6.08
CA LYS A 131 11.81 11.82 -5.67
C LYS A 131 11.59 13.28 -5.27
N GLN A 132 10.77 14.02 -6.00
CA GLN A 132 10.42 15.40 -5.63
C GLN A 132 9.69 15.46 -4.27
N SER A 133 8.73 14.55 -4.04
CA SER A 133 8.04 14.46 -2.76
C SER A 133 9.00 14.15 -1.61
N ILE A 134 9.91 13.19 -1.79
CA ILE A 134 10.91 12.80 -0.77
C ILE A 134 11.86 13.95 -0.48
N ALA A 135 12.45 14.57 -1.51
CA ALA A 135 13.40 15.67 -1.35
C ALA A 135 12.80 16.86 -0.60
N LEU A 136 11.56 17.22 -0.90
CA LEU A 136 10.85 18.27 -0.17
C LEU A 136 10.67 17.93 1.32
N LEU A 137 10.37 16.64 1.64
CA LEU A 137 10.17 16.18 3.02
C LEU A 137 11.46 16.10 3.82
N GLU A 138 12.57 15.72 3.20
CA GLU A 138 13.87 15.63 3.88
C GLU A 138 14.32 16.99 4.42
N HIS A 139 13.97 18.08 3.75
CA HIS A 139 14.28 19.44 4.16
C HIS A 139 13.15 20.13 4.97
N ALA A 140 12.02 19.45 5.18
CA ALA A 140 10.80 19.99 5.78
C ALA A 140 10.85 20.01 7.33
N GLN A 141 11.71 20.81 7.93
CA GLN A 141 11.80 20.91 9.39
C GLN A 141 10.53 21.50 10.05
N ALA A 142 9.76 22.29 9.33
CA ALA A 142 8.53 22.92 9.80
C ALA A 142 7.32 21.97 9.84
N VAL A 143 7.39 20.80 9.19
CA VAL A 143 6.34 19.76 9.23
C VAL A 143 6.53 18.92 10.49
N ALA A 144 5.43 18.67 11.22
CA ALA A 144 5.47 17.83 12.42
C ALA A 144 6.14 16.48 12.14
N ILE A 145 7.00 16.01 13.03
CA ILE A 145 7.83 14.80 12.85
C ILE A 145 6.98 13.59 12.48
N ILE A 146 5.88 13.36 13.19
CA ILE A 146 4.96 12.24 12.93
C ILE A 146 4.44 12.29 11.50
N GLU A 147 3.92 13.43 11.08
CA GLU A 147 3.34 13.60 9.75
C GLU A 147 4.39 13.49 8.64
N ARG A 148 5.58 14.05 8.86
CA ARG A 148 6.71 13.93 7.95
C ARG A 148 7.13 12.47 7.76
N SER A 149 7.28 11.71 8.84
CA SER A 149 7.66 10.30 8.79
C SER A 149 6.59 9.44 8.12
N GLN A 150 5.30 9.73 8.33
CA GLN A 150 4.20 9.05 7.63
C GLN A 150 4.24 9.31 6.13
N LEU A 151 4.41 10.56 5.71
CA LEU A 151 4.50 10.92 4.29
C LEU A 151 5.76 10.35 3.62
N LEU A 152 6.92 10.37 4.31
CA LEU A 152 8.15 9.73 3.85
C LEU A 152 7.96 8.22 3.69
N GLY A 153 7.35 7.56 4.67
CA GLY A 153 7.05 6.13 4.61
C GLY A 153 6.18 5.78 3.41
N CYS A 154 5.13 6.56 3.14
CA CYS A 154 4.29 6.40 1.95
C CYS A 154 5.07 6.63 0.65
N ALA A 155 5.89 7.67 0.59
CA ALA A 155 6.67 8.01 -0.62
C ALA A 155 7.73 6.94 -0.92
N TRP A 156 8.51 6.50 0.08
CA TRP A 156 9.49 5.43 -0.05
C TRP A 156 8.86 4.09 -0.43
N MET A 157 7.69 3.74 0.13
CA MET A 157 6.96 2.51 -0.25
C MET A 157 6.54 2.54 -1.72
N ASN A 158 6.00 3.67 -2.21
CA ASN A 158 5.64 3.80 -3.62
C ASN A 158 6.87 3.82 -4.53
N MET A 159 7.99 4.41 -4.08
CA MET A 159 9.27 4.34 -4.78
C MET A 159 9.75 2.89 -4.92
N ALA A 160 9.72 2.10 -3.84
CA ALA A 160 10.08 0.69 -3.87
C ALA A 160 9.26 -0.09 -4.90
N ASN A 161 7.93 0.12 -4.90
CA ASN A 161 7.05 -0.53 -5.88
C ASN A 161 7.32 -0.07 -7.33
N THR A 162 7.65 1.21 -7.53
CA THR A 162 8.03 1.74 -8.86
C THR A 162 9.28 1.04 -9.38
N LEU A 163 10.34 0.95 -8.55
CA LEU A 163 11.61 0.32 -8.91
C LEU A 163 11.48 -1.18 -9.16
N LEU A 164 10.62 -1.86 -8.39
CA LEU A 164 10.32 -3.27 -8.60
C LEU A 164 9.64 -3.55 -9.95
N ARG A 165 8.84 -2.59 -10.45
CA ARG A 165 8.09 -2.70 -11.72
C ARG A 165 8.84 -2.18 -12.92
N CYS A 166 9.99 -1.51 -12.75
CA CYS A 166 10.88 -1.11 -13.85
C CYS A 166 11.30 -2.32 -14.70
N GLN A 167 11.72 -2.05 -15.93
CA GLN A 167 12.25 -3.08 -16.83
C GLN A 167 13.63 -2.65 -17.32
N PRO A 168 14.71 -3.33 -16.87
CA PRO A 168 14.73 -4.41 -15.88
C PRO A 168 14.39 -3.92 -14.46
N PRO A 169 13.92 -4.81 -13.56
CA PRO A 169 13.65 -4.44 -12.17
C PRO A 169 14.92 -4.02 -11.43
N ARG A 170 14.84 -2.93 -10.67
CA ARG A 170 15.94 -2.42 -9.85
C ARG A 170 15.83 -2.97 -8.42
N LEU A 171 16.09 -4.26 -8.25
CA LEU A 171 15.75 -5.03 -7.04
C LEU A 171 16.48 -4.52 -5.80
N ILE A 172 17.77 -4.24 -5.86
CA ILE A 172 18.56 -3.76 -4.70
C ILE A 172 18.02 -2.42 -4.22
N GLU A 173 17.85 -1.47 -5.12
CA GLU A 173 17.31 -0.15 -4.80
C GLU A 173 15.86 -0.22 -4.30
N SER A 174 15.04 -1.10 -4.88
CA SER A 174 13.68 -1.35 -4.40
C SER A 174 13.67 -1.88 -2.96
N ARG A 175 14.59 -2.80 -2.61
CA ARG A 175 14.77 -3.30 -1.24
C ARG A 175 15.14 -2.18 -0.26
N GLU A 176 16.09 -1.34 -0.65
CA GLU A 176 16.53 -0.20 0.17
C GLU A 176 15.40 0.80 0.40
N CYS A 177 14.63 1.11 -0.63
CA CYS A 177 13.44 1.98 -0.51
C CYS A 177 12.37 1.36 0.39
N ALA A 178 12.12 0.05 0.30
CA ALA A 178 11.17 -0.62 1.17
C ALA A 178 11.63 -0.60 2.65
N ARG A 179 12.92 -0.79 2.89
CA ARG A 179 13.53 -0.64 4.24
C ARG A 179 13.41 0.79 4.76
N ALA A 180 13.70 1.79 3.92
CA ALA A 180 13.56 3.19 4.27
C ALA A 180 12.11 3.53 4.65
N ALA A 181 11.13 3.01 3.91
CA ALA A 181 9.71 3.17 4.24
C ALA A 181 9.38 2.57 5.61
N LEU A 182 9.83 1.36 5.88
CA LEU A 182 9.59 0.68 7.16
C LEU A 182 10.27 1.38 8.32
N LYS A 183 11.49 1.89 8.12
CA LYS A 183 12.21 2.67 9.13
C LYS A 183 11.45 3.93 9.50
N GLN A 184 10.99 4.72 8.50
CA GLN A 184 10.23 5.94 8.74
C GLN A 184 8.91 5.67 9.49
N LEU A 185 8.22 4.59 9.14
CA LEU A 185 6.98 4.21 9.81
C LEU A 185 7.19 3.61 11.21
N ALA A 186 8.36 3.06 11.50
CA ALA A 186 8.72 2.55 12.83
C ALA A 186 9.13 3.66 13.82
N GLU A 187 9.61 4.81 13.31
CA GLU A 187 10.03 5.96 14.15
C GLU A 187 8.82 6.66 14.82
N VAL A 188 7.61 6.38 14.39
CA VAL A 188 6.39 6.98 14.90
C VAL A 188 5.32 5.92 15.15
N GLU A 189 4.48 6.17 16.15
CA GLU A 189 3.30 5.31 16.35
C GLU A 189 2.40 5.39 15.12
N ILE A 190 2.01 4.22 14.60
CA ILE A 190 1.09 4.15 13.46
C ILE A 190 -0.32 4.45 13.96
N VAL A 191 -0.74 5.71 13.83
CA VAL A 191 -2.00 6.23 14.36
C VAL A 191 -3.17 6.21 13.38
N ASP A 192 -2.89 6.02 12.08
CA ASP A 192 -3.90 6.04 11.02
C ASP A 192 -3.81 4.85 10.07
N ALA A 193 -4.95 4.55 9.43
CA ALA A 193 -5.08 3.42 8.51
C ALA A 193 -4.24 3.56 7.22
N VAL A 194 -3.90 4.77 6.81
CA VAL A 194 -3.10 5.03 5.59
C VAL A 194 -1.65 4.62 5.85
N SER A 195 -1.10 5.02 7.00
CA SER A 195 0.26 4.65 7.42
C SER A 195 0.38 3.14 7.67
N ALA A 196 -0.65 2.53 8.29
CA ALA A 196 -0.70 1.08 8.49
C ALA A 196 -0.72 0.33 7.15
N GLU A 197 -1.50 0.79 6.19
CA GLU A 197 -1.55 0.22 4.85
C GLU A 197 -0.22 0.38 4.11
N ALA A 198 0.42 1.54 4.22
CA ALA A 198 1.76 1.77 3.67
C ALA A 198 2.79 0.80 4.27
N GLY A 199 2.73 0.55 5.57
CA GLY A 199 3.58 -0.40 6.27
C GLY A 199 3.38 -1.85 5.78
N LEU A 200 2.14 -2.27 5.56
CA LEU A 200 1.84 -3.59 4.99
C LEU A 200 2.30 -3.72 3.53
N LYS A 201 2.06 -2.69 2.72
CA LYS A 201 2.50 -2.65 1.32
C LYS A 201 4.03 -2.64 1.20
N ALA A 202 4.73 -1.91 2.07
CA ALA A 202 6.20 -1.90 2.08
C ALA A 202 6.78 -3.29 2.39
N ARG A 203 6.21 -4.00 3.36
CA ARG A 203 6.59 -5.39 3.68
C ARG A 203 6.28 -6.35 2.54
N HIS A 204 5.13 -6.17 1.89
CA HIS A 204 4.76 -6.97 0.73
C HIS A 204 5.74 -6.76 -0.44
N VAL A 205 6.08 -5.52 -0.78
CA VAL A 205 7.10 -5.21 -1.80
C VAL A 205 8.46 -5.81 -1.42
N LEU A 206 8.85 -5.69 -0.15
CA LEU A 206 10.09 -6.27 0.37
C LEU A 206 10.16 -7.78 0.14
N CYS A 207 9.11 -8.52 0.50
CA CYS A 207 9.03 -9.95 0.25
C CYS A 207 9.08 -10.31 -1.24
N GLN A 208 8.41 -9.53 -2.10
CA GLN A 208 8.48 -9.73 -3.56
C GLN A 208 9.91 -9.56 -4.09
N VAL A 209 10.60 -8.51 -3.63
CA VAL A 209 12.00 -8.25 -4.00
C VAL A 209 12.91 -9.38 -3.52
N ILE A 210 12.74 -9.83 -2.27
CA ILE A 210 13.52 -10.92 -1.69
C ILE A 210 13.38 -12.20 -2.51
N VAL A 211 12.18 -12.58 -2.88
CA VAL A 211 11.94 -13.76 -3.73
C VAL A 211 12.70 -13.64 -5.06
N ARG A 212 12.67 -12.48 -5.72
CA ARG A 212 13.40 -12.27 -6.98
C ARG A 212 14.92 -12.28 -6.79
N LEU A 213 15.43 -11.64 -5.75
CA LEU A 213 16.87 -11.64 -5.43
C LEU A 213 17.38 -13.04 -5.11
N ALA A 214 16.59 -13.86 -4.38
CA ALA A 214 16.93 -15.24 -4.10
C ALA A 214 17.00 -16.09 -5.36
N VAL A 215 16.19 -15.82 -6.38
CA VAL A 215 16.29 -16.46 -7.70
C VAL A 215 17.57 -16.07 -8.41
N GLU A 216 17.90 -14.77 -8.42
CA GLU A 216 19.07 -14.25 -9.16
C GLU A 216 20.41 -14.68 -8.53
N ARG A 217 20.46 -14.80 -7.19
CA ARG A 217 21.69 -15.07 -6.44
C ARG A 217 21.71 -16.41 -5.72
N ARG A 218 21.17 -17.45 -6.35
CA ARG A 218 21.05 -18.81 -5.77
C ARG A 218 22.35 -19.44 -5.26
N GLN A 219 23.50 -18.94 -5.66
CA GLN A 219 24.82 -19.51 -5.30
C GLN A 219 25.44 -18.86 -4.05
N ASP A 220 24.82 -17.83 -3.48
CA ASP A 220 25.31 -17.13 -2.30
C ASP A 220 24.48 -17.50 -1.07
N ASP A 221 24.84 -18.62 -0.42
CA ASP A 221 24.12 -19.16 0.73
C ASP A 221 24.02 -18.19 1.90
N SER A 222 25.03 -17.35 2.13
CA SER A 222 25.03 -16.37 3.22
C SER A 222 24.01 -15.25 2.92
N PHE A 223 24.05 -14.73 1.71
CA PHE A 223 23.12 -13.69 1.27
C PHE A 223 21.67 -14.18 1.28
N ILE A 224 21.43 -15.44 0.87
CA ILE A 224 20.09 -16.06 0.88
C ILE A 224 19.56 -16.22 2.31
N LYS A 225 20.41 -16.60 3.27
CA LYS A 225 20.01 -16.69 4.69
C LYS A 225 19.57 -15.33 5.25
N ASP A 226 20.31 -14.27 4.93
CA ASP A 226 19.96 -12.91 5.36
C ASP A 226 18.64 -12.45 4.74
N LEU A 227 18.42 -12.77 3.46
CA LEU A 227 17.16 -12.49 2.77
C LEU A 227 15.98 -13.22 3.42
N LEU A 228 16.18 -14.49 3.80
CA LEU A 228 15.15 -15.27 4.45
C LEU A 228 14.76 -14.67 5.80
N ILE A 229 15.74 -14.34 6.64
CA ILE A 229 15.49 -13.72 7.95
C ILE A 229 14.67 -12.44 7.77
N GLU A 230 15.09 -11.58 6.86
CA GLU A 230 14.39 -10.32 6.58
C GLU A 230 12.94 -10.54 6.10
N ALA A 231 12.71 -11.52 5.21
CA ALA A 231 11.37 -11.86 4.77
C ALA A 231 10.49 -12.35 5.92
N MET A 232 11.05 -13.21 6.79
CA MET A 232 10.32 -13.76 7.93
C MET A 232 9.94 -12.67 8.94
N ASP A 233 10.85 -11.75 9.23
CA ASP A 233 10.57 -10.61 10.13
C ASP A 233 9.53 -9.66 9.53
N ALA A 234 9.62 -9.40 8.22
CA ALA A 234 8.61 -8.58 7.53
C ALA A 234 7.21 -9.20 7.58
N VAL A 235 7.09 -10.52 7.49
CA VAL A 235 5.80 -11.23 7.61
C VAL A 235 5.30 -11.21 9.05
N ASP A 236 6.15 -11.50 10.04
CA ASP A 236 5.78 -11.46 11.45
C ASP A 236 5.18 -10.11 11.85
N ASP A 237 5.90 -9.04 11.54
CA ASP A 237 5.46 -7.67 11.85
C ASP A 237 4.23 -7.26 11.04
N GLY A 238 4.13 -7.70 9.79
CA GLY A 238 2.99 -7.40 8.94
C GLY A 238 1.71 -8.07 9.41
N LEU A 239 1.77 -9.35 9.80
CA LEU A 239 0.62 -10.07 10.34
C LEU A 239 0.18 -9.49 11.69
N LYS A 240 1.13 -9.10 12.55
CA LYS A 240 0.84 -8.40 13.80
C LYS A 240 0.12 -7.08 13.55
N LEU A 241 0.64 -6.27 12.65
CA LEU A 241 0.05 -4.97 12.26
C LEU A 241 -1.37 -5.16 11.68
N ALA A 242 -1.54 -6.11 10.76
CA ALA A 242 -2.85 -6.37 10.16
C ALA A 242 -3.89 -6.79 11.21
N ARG A 243 -3.50 -7.64 12.16
CA ARG A 243 -4.37 -8.08 13.26
C ARG A 243 -4.77 -6.91 14.17
N GLU A 244 -3.85 -6.05 14.50
CA GLU A 244 -4.12 -4.88 15.33
C GLU A 244 -5.16 -3.96 14.67
N TRP A 245 -5.05 -3.73 13.37
CA TRP A 245 -5.98 -2.89 12.62
C TRP A 245 -7.31 -3.57 12.32
N GLU A 246 -7.35 -4.90 12.21
CA GLU A 246 -8.61 -5.65 12.15
C GLU A 246 -9.42 -5.49 13.44
N LEU A 247 -8.77 -5.48 14.59
CA LEU A 247 -9.41 -5.19 15.87
C LEU A 247 -10.03 -3.78 15.94
N ARG A 248 -9.56 -2.86 15.09
CA ARG A 248 -10.12 -1.52 14.88
C ARG A 248 -11.18 -1.47 13.76
N ASN A 249 -11.71 -2.63 13.32
CA ASN A 249 -12.69 -2.78 12.24
C ASN A 249 -12.21 -2.32 10.84
N VAL A 250 -10.92 -2.40 10.54
CA VAL A 250 -10.34 -2.07 9.23
C VAL A 250 -10.11 -3.34 8.41
N THR A 251 -11.16 -3.83 7.77
CA THR A 251 -11.19 -5.14 7.09
C THR A 251 -10.35 -5.23 5.81
N ARG A 252 -10.01 -4.09 5.21
CA ARG A 252 -9.26 -4.05 3.94
C ARG A 252 -7.85 -4.64 4.03
N PHE A 253 -7.31 -4.83 5.23
CA PHE A 253 -5.95 -5.36 5.43
C PHE A 253 -5.87 -6.88 5.34
N ARG A 254 -6.98 -7.61 5.33
CA ARG A 254 -7.01 -9.07 5.18
C ARG A 254 -6.32 -9.54 3.91
N ALA A 255 -6.66 -8.92 2.77
CA ALA A 255 -6.08 -9.26 1.49
C ALA A 255 -4.56 -9.02 1.47
N LEU A 256 -4.11 -7.88 2.00
CA LEU A 256 -2.68 -7.56 2.11
C LEU A 256 -1.94 -8.55 3.02
N ALA A 257 -2.55 -8.96 4.13
CA ALA A 257 -1.98 -9.95 5.04
C ALA A 257 -1.84 -11.32 4.37
N GLY A 258 -2.86 -11.77 3.62
CA GLY A 258 -2.80 -13.02 2.85
C GLY A 258 -1.71 -13.00 1.78
N GLN A 259 -1.62 -11.92 1.02
CA GLN A 259 -0.57 -11.74 0.02
C GLN A 259 0.83 -11.72 0.66
N LEU A 260 1.00 -11.00 1.77
CA LEU A 260 2.25 -10.95 2.51
C LEU A 260 2.67 -12.33 3.00
N PHE A 261 1.75 -13.09 3.60
CA PHE A 261 1.98 -14.46 4.02
C PHE A 261 2.42 -15.34 2.85
N SER A 262 1.71 -15.29 1.71
CA SER A 262 2.04 -16.06 0.51
C SER A 262 3.45 -15.79 0.00
N PHE A 263 3.86 -14.51 -0.05
CA PHE A 263 5.24 -14.17 -0.45
C PHE A 263 6.28 -14.57 0.59
N GLY A 264 5.97 -14.49 1.88
CA GLY A 264 6.83 -14.99 2.95
C GLY A 264 7.08 -16.50 2.82
N VAL A 265 6.03 -17.27 2.54
CA VAL A 265 6.14 -18.71 2.29
C VAL A 265 6.97 -19.00 1.04
N ARG A 266 6.78 -18.25 -0.06
CA ARG A 266 7.62 -18.39 -1.26
C ARG A 266 9.10 -18.05 -0.99
N ALA A 267 9.38 -17.00 -0.22
CA ALA A 267 10.75 -16.66 0.18
C ALA A 267 11.38 -17.80 0.97
N TYR A 268 10.64 -18.40 1.89
CA TYR A 268 11.08 -19.56 2.65
C TYR A 268 11.39 -20.75 1.74
N GLN A 269 10.53 -21.10 0.78
CA GLN A 269 10.75 -22.18 -0.19
C GLN A 269 11.99 -21.94 -1.06
N MET A 270 12.19 -20.71 -1.51
CA MET A 270 13.35 -20.34 -2.34
C MET A 270 14.67 -20.56 -1.60
N CYS A 271 14.67 -20.31 -0.29
CA CYS A 271 15.85 -20.50 0.56
C CYS A 271 15.99 -21.95 1.07
N GLN A 272 14.90 -22.72 1.05
CA GLN A 272 14.86 -24.13 1.44
C GLN A 272 14.03 -24.98 0.46
N PRO A 273 14.60 -25.34 -0.71
CA PRO A 273 13.87 -25.96 -1.83
C PRO A 273 13.17 -27.30 -1.52
N GLN A 274 13.56 -27.97 -0.45
CA GLN A 274 12.95 -29.23 -0.01
C GLN A 274 11.59 -29.05 0.69
N PHE A 275 11.13 -27.81 0.83
CA PHE A 275 9.86 -27.48 1.47
C PHE A 275 8.76 -27.27 0.41
N LEU A 276 7.83 -28.21 0.33
CA LEU A 276 6.64 -28.12 -0.51
C LEU A 276 5.54 -27.33 0.22
N VAL A 277 5.56 -25.99 0.10
CA VAL A 277 4.54 -25.12 0.69
C VAL A 277 3.72 -24.35 -0.39
N GLU A 278 3.98 -24.57 -1.70
CA GLU A 278 3.27 -23.92 -2.83
C GLU A 278 1.75 -23.95 -2.67
N PHE A 279 1.29 -25.09 -2.23
CA PHE A 279 -0.13 -25.36 -2.02
C PHE A 279 -0.81 -24.48 -0.98
N ILE A 280 -0.11 -24.05 0.07
CA ILE A 280 -0.70 -23.29 1.17
C ILE A 280 -0.82 -21.81 0.80
N SER A 281 0.13 -21.28 0.02
CA SER A 281 0.10 -19.89 -0.40
C SER A 281 -1.12 -19.57 -1.27
N GLU A 282 -1.54 -20.51 -2.12
CA GLU A 282 -2.74 -20.36 -2.97
C GLU A 282 -4.04 -20.55 -2.17
N SER A 283 -4.02 -21.47 -1.20
CA SER A 283 -5.21 -21.80 -0.39
C SER A 283 -5.57 -20.75 0.66
N VAL A 284 -4.66 -19.85 0.96
CA VAL A 284 -4.84 -18.82 1.99
C VAL A 284 -5.10 -17.44 1.40
N ASP A 285 -5.15 -17.30 0.05
CA ASP A 285 -5.49 -16.04 -0.59
C ASP A 285 -6.98 -15.70 -0.40
N PRO A 286 -7.31 -14.59 0.31
CA PRO A 286 -8.69 -14.19 0.54
C PRO A 286 -9.43 -13.73 -0.72
N GLN A 287 -8.74 -13.56 -1.86
CA GLN A 287 -9.39 -13.19 -3.12
C GLN A 287 -10.05 -14.37 -3.83
N VAL A 288 -9.70 -15.60 -3.45
CA VAL A 288 -10.15 -16.82 -4.14
C VAL A 288 -11.58 -17.24 -3.78
N SER A 289 -12.20 -16.70 -2.72
CA SER A 289 -13.58 -17.06 -2.37
C SER A 289 -14.35 -15.88 -1.76
N PRO A 290 -15.14 -15.17 -2.55
CA PRO A 290 -16.09 -14.20 -2.03
C PRO A 290 -17.30 -14.91 -1.43
N GLY A 291 -17.50 -14.90 -0.14
CA GLY A 291 -18.81 -15.24 0.45
C GLY A 291 -18.88 -16.02 1.76
N ALA A 292 -17.79 -16.26 2.45
CA ALA A 292 -17.85 -16.97 3.72
C ALA A 292 -17.77 -16.04 4.95
N ASN A 293 -18.55 -16.35 5.98
CA ASN A 293 -18.67 -15.62 7.24
C ASN A 293 -17.49 -15.82 8.21
N VAL A 294 -16.23 -15.76 7.73
CA VAL A 294 -15.07 -15.72 8.64
C VAL A 294 -14.87 -14.30 9.10
N THR A 295 -14.83 -14.08 10.40
CA THR A 295 -14.40 -12.79 10.91
C THR A 295 -12.91 -12.61 10.53
N GLY A 296 -12.54 -11.42 10.08
CA GLY A 296 -11.15 -11.16 9.68
C GLY A 296 -10.13 -11.43 10.78
N LYS A 297 -10.57 -11.32 12.04
CA LYS A 297 -9.79 -11.70 13.21
C LYS A 297 -9.32 -13.15 13.15
N MET A 298 -10.23 -14.10 12.88
CA MET A 298 -9.90 -15.53 12.89
C MET A 298 -9.05 -15.92 11.68
N TYR A 299 -9.30 -15.32 10.52
CA TYR A 299 -8.43 -15.49 9.37
C TYR A 299 -6.97 -15.08 9.69
N LEU A 300 -6.77 -13.92 10.29
CA LEU A 300 -5.44 -13.42 10.66
C LEU A 300 -4.83 -14.22 11.82
N GLU A 301 -5.61 -14.74 12.75
CA GLU A 301 -5.16 -15.67 13.79
C GLU A 301 -4.68 -16.99 13.19
N ALA A 302 -5.40 -17.53 12.21
CA ALA A 302 -5.00 -18.72 11.47
C ALA A 302 -3.69 -18.53 10.72
N LEU A 303 -3.55 -17.42 9.97
CA LEU A 303 -2.29 -17.07 9.30
C LEU A 303 -1.13 -16.96 10.29
N GLY A 304 -1.35 -16.28 11.41
CA GLY A 304 -0.32 -16.12 12.45
C GLY A 304 0.07 -17.43 13.12
N ALA A 305 -0.87 -18.37 13.32
CA ALA A 305 -0.58 -19.68 13.86
C ALA A 305 0.26 -20.54 12.89
N LEU A 306 -0.14 -20.59 11.62
CA LEU A 306 0.59 -21.31 10.57
C LEU A 306 2.00 -20.74 10.38
N TRP A 307 2.13 -19.42 10.45
CA TRP A 307 3.42 -18.76 10.32
C TRP A 307 4.36 -19.06 11.49
N ARG A 308 3.86 -19.05 12.73
CA ARG A 308 4.65 -19.42 13.91
C ARG A 308 5.16 -20.85 13.81
N GLU A 309 4.34 -21.77 13.38
CA GLU A 309 4.71 -23.18 13.22
C GLU A 309 5.79 -23.35 12.13
N LEU A 310 5.70 -22.63 11.02
CA LEU A 310 6.74 -22.58 10.01
C LEU A 310 8.08 -22.09 10.59
N ARG A 311 8.06 -21.04 11.41
CA ARG A 311 9.27 -20.50 12.07
C ARG A 311 9.87 -21.46 13.11
N GLU A 312 9.05 -22.15 13.89
CA GLU A 312 9.50 -23.13 14.86
C GLU A 312 10.13 -24.33 14.15
N SER A 313 9.52 -24.81 13.08
CA SER A 313 10.08 -25.88 12.24
C SER A 313 11.47 -25.52 11.69
N GLN A 314 11.63 -24.28 11.22
CA GLN A 314 12.93 -23.78 10.75
C GLN A 314 13.99 -23.78 11.86
N ARG A 315 13.66 -23.30 13.07
CA ARG A 315 14.58 -23.21 14.21
C ARG A 315 15.05 -24.60 14.69
N ASN A 316 14.16 -25.56 14.62
CA ASN A 316 14.42 -26.92 15.12
C ASN A 316 15.05 -27.82 14.06
N GLY A 317 15.40 -27.31 12.88
CA GLY A 317 15.98 -28.09 11.80
C GLY A 317 15.06 -29.14 11.19
N PHE A 318 13.77 -29.13 11.50
CA PHE A 318 12.77 -30.01 10.92
C PHE A 318 12.42 -29.55 9.50
N ALA A 319 12.92 -30.26 8.53
CA ALA A 319 12.78 -29.89 7.11
C ALA A 319 11.42 -30.24 6.48
N ARG A 320 10.46 -30.79 7.23
CA ARG A 320 9.22 -31.30 6.64
C ARG A 320 8.00 -31.02 7.50
N LEU A 321 7.42 -29.83 7.35
CA LEU A 321 5.99 -29.69 7.56
C LEU A 321 5.33 -30.40 6.36
N THR A 322 4.79 -31.58 6.57
CA THR A 322 4.14 -32.32 5.50
C THR A 322 2.83 -31.62 5.14
N ARG A 323 2.42 -31.72 3.87
CA ARG A 323 1.10 -31.26 3.41
C ARG A 323 -0.03 -31.72 4.33
N ARG A 324 0.07 -32.96 4.85
CA ARG A 324 -0.87 -33.53 5.81
C ARG A 324 -0.95 -32.72 7.09
N HIS A 325 0.18 -32.35 7.66
CA HIS A 325 0.26 -31.54 8.89
C HIS A 325 -0.41 -30.16 8.73
N TRP A 326 -0.16 -29.48 7.61
CA TRP A 326 -0.83 -28.22 7.30
C TRP A 326 -2.35 -28.38 7.15
N MET A 327 -2.80 -29.47 6.52
CA MET A 327 -4.21 -29.78 6.36
C MET A 327 -4.87 -30.09 7.71
N GLU A 328 -4.17 -30.73 8.62
CA GLU A 328 -4.63 -30.99 9.98
C GLU A 328 -4.76 -29.67 10.76
N LYS A 329 -3.77 -28.79 10.68
CA LYS A 329 -3.81 -27.45 11.32
C LYS A 329 -4.92 -26.55 10.78
N LEU A 330 -5.06 -26.49 9.46
CA LEU A 330 -6.20 -25.79 8.86
C LEU A 330 -7.53 -26.42 9.32
N GLY A 331 -7.58 -27.73 9.52
CA GLY A 331 -8.71 -28.47 10.04
C GLY A 331 -9.08 -28.09 11.46
N GLU A 332 -8.10 -28.05 12.34
CA GLU A 332 -8.30 -27.63 13.73
C GLU A 332 -8.84 -26.18 13.79
N LEU A 333 -8.32 -25.30 12.96
CA LEU A 333 -8.73 -23.90 12.89
C LEU A 333 -10.11 -23.74 12.20
N SER A 334 -10.42 -24.60 11.19
CA SER A 334 -11.67 -24.54 10.45
C SER A 334 -12.85 -25.14 11.20
N ALA A 335 -12.59 -26.00 12.20
CA ALA A 335 -13.65 -26.50 13.09
C ALA A 335 -14.36 -25.35 13.85
N VAL A 336 -13.76 -24.18 13.85
CA VAL A 336 -14.28 -23.00 14.52
C VAL A 336 -15.07 -22.09 13.59
N GLU A 337 -14.87 -22.12 12.23
CA GLU A 337 -15.64 -21.26 11.29
C GLU A 337 -15.58 -21.63 9.79
N GLY A 338 -16.68 -21.32 9.07
CA GLY A 338 -16.99 -21.77 7.71
C GLY A 338 -15.98 -21.43 6.61
N ARG A 339 -15.23 -20.33 6.70
CA ARG A 339 -14.28 -19.92 5.66
C ARG A 339 -13.03 -20.80 5.62
N LEU A 340 -12.47 -21.13 6.77
CA LEU A 340 -11.34 -22.05 6.84
C LEU A 340 -11.75 -23.45 6.37
N HIS A 341 -13.01 -23.80 6.56
CA HIS A 341 -13.57 -25.03 6.01
C HIS A 341 -13.61 -25.01 4.47
N GLU A 342 -14.01 -23.89 3.86
CA GLU A 342 -13.97 -23.72 2.40
C GLU A 342 -12.54 -23.79 1.86
N LEU A 343 -11.59 -23.08 2.47
CA LEU A 343 -10.18 -23.14 2.12
C LEU A 343 -9.61 -24.56 2.21
N MET A 344 -10.00 -25.31 3.25
CA MET A 344 -9.63 -26.72 3.38
C MET A 344 -10.23 -27.59 2.27
N LYS A 345 -11.47 -27.32 1.89
CA LYS A 345 -12.17 -28.06 0.83
C LYS A 345 -11.50 -27.83 -0.51
N GLU A 346 -11.17 -26.58 -0.83
CA GLU A 346 -10.41 -26.22 -2.02
C GLU A 346 -9.02 -26.85 -2.02
N ALA A 347 -8.32 -26.76 -0.90
CA ALA A 347 -7.01 -27.37 -0.73
C ALA A 347 -7.03 -28.90 -0.88
N ARG A 348 -8.09 -29.57 -0.41
CA ARG A 348 -8.28 -31.02 -0.62
C ARG A 348 -8.58 -31.37 -2.07
N ALA A 349 -9.37 -30.53 -2.76
CA ALA A 349 -9.68 -30.75 -4.18
C ALA A 349 -8.41 -30.65 -5.05
N HIS A 350 -7.56 -29.66 -4.82
CA HIS A 350 -6.25 -29.56 -5.48
C HIS A 350 -5.34 -30.77 -5.18
N HIS A 351 -5.41 -31.29 -3.94
CA HIS A 351 -4.61 -32.45 -3.55
C HIS A 351 -4.95 -33.72 -4.33
N LEU A 352 -6.23 -33.94 -4.61
CA LEU A 352 -6.69 -35.12 -5.34
C LEU A 352 -6.30 -35.07 -6.83
N HIS A 353 -6.06 -33.89 -7.41
CA HIS A 353 -5.65 -33.75 -8.79
C HIS A 353 -4.13 -33.89 -9.02
N GLU A 354 -3.30 -33.76 -7.99
CA GLU A 354 -1.83 -33.81 -8.11
C GLU A 354 -1.19 -35.13 -7.64
N MET A 355 -1.98 -36.11 -7.18
CA MET A 355 -1.42 -37.45 -6.91
C MET A 355 -1.24 -38.18 -8.24
N PRO A 356 -0.01 -38.56 -8.60
CA PRO A 356 0.19 -39.49 -9.72
C PRO A 356 -0.52 -40.82 -9.41
N PRO A 357 -0.95 -41.54 -10.45
CA PRO A 357 -1.66 -42.80 -10.31
C PRO A 357 -0.85 -43.87 -9.59
#